data_26f159c6de71524a4b3879a60d2e369e
#
_entry.id   26f159c6de71524a4b3879a60d2e369e
#
_cell.length_a   1.000
_cell.length_b   1.000
_cell.length_c   1.000
_cell.angle_alpha   90.00
_cell.angle_beta   90.00
_cell.angle_gamma   90.00
#
_symmetry.space_group_name_H-M   'P 1'
#
loop_
_entity.id
_entity.type
_entity.pdbx_description
1 polymer ?
#
loop_
_entity_poly.entity_id
_entity_poly.type
_entity_poly.pdbx_seq_one_letter_code
_entity_poly.pdbx_strand_id
1 'polypeptide(L)'
;RFSMCHDIDMSLKVDLKPVDIEVYVVNDIVRAGCMKRLAAGVQVVPHANIRYRDAQVKLGQAELTCLLCALSLPAETQVTTIGGVPCLTFSAKALPPEALALLGTHSTRLMLFECVDGGLLRPLDWGRTAYLPDDLSEILKYKGKTSAAFTHMMMNCARAASDFALAEQPLTVLDPMCGKCTTGFVALQNGMNAVCLDIDRKDLKEAADYFSNYLQF
;
A
#
# COMPACT_ATOMS: atom_id res chain seq x y z
N ARG A 1 -24.61 3.24 17.29
CA ARG A 1 -25.72 2.95 16.34
C ARG A 1 -25.10 2.35 15.11
N PHE A 2 -25.34 1.05 14.93
CA PHE A 2 -24.99 0.35 13.68
C PHE A 2 -25.99 0.81 12.61
N SER A 3 -25.49 1.32 11.49
CA SER A 3 -26.24 1.47 10.25
C SER A 3 -25.71 0.40 9.30
N MET A 4 -26.54 -0.58 8.94
CA MET A 4 -26.27 -1.50 7.86
C MET A 4 -26.43 -0.71 6.55
N CYS A 5 -25.35 -0.49 5.84
CA CYS A 5 -25.42 -0.12 4.42
C CYS A 5 -25.74 -1.37 3.62
N HIS A 6 -26.99 -1.48 3.17
CA HIS A 6 -27.37 -2.32 2.05
C HIS A 6 -27.01 -1.59 0.75
N ASP A 7 -26.55 -2.36 -0.23
CA ASP A 7 -26.28 -1.98 -1.60
C ASP A 7 -24.97 -1.23 -1.86
N ILE A 8 -23.88 -1.98 -1.85
CA ILE A 8 -22.68 -1.57 -2.59
C ILE A 8 -22.86 -2.06 -4.02
N ASP A 9 -23.32 -1.18 -4.90
CA ASP A 9 -23.25 -1.40 -6.34
C ASP A 9 -21.78 -1.36 -6.76
N MET A 10 -21.20 -2.54 -7.04
CA MET A 10 -19.82 -2.74 -7.48
C MET A 10 -19.62 -2.35 -8.96
N SER A 11 -20.48 -1.54 -9.55
CA SER A 11 -20.27 -0.96 -10.87
C SER A 11 -19.51 0.36 -10.76
N LEU A 12 -18.19 0.29 -10.51
CA LEU A 12 -17.31 1.44 -10.64
C LEU A 12 -17.15 1.77 -12.12
N LYS A 13 -18.10 2.47 -12.72
CA LYS A 13 -17.91 3.14 -13.99
C LYS A 13 -17.04 4.37 -13.74
N VAL A 14 -15.73 4.19 -13.88
CA VAL A 14 -14.81 5.32 -13.99
C VAL A 14 -15.01 5.90 -15.39
N ASP A 15 -15.76 6.99 -15.48
CA ASP A 15 -15.92 7.75 -16.69
C ASP A 15 -14.63 8.54 -16.95
N LEU A 16 -13.65 7.86 -17.58
CA LEU A 16 -12.40 8.48 -18.00
C LEU A 16 -12.71 9.31 -19.26
N LYS A 17 -12.90 10.63 -19.08
CA LYS A 17 -12.80 11.55 -20.20
C LYS A 17 -11.40 11.43 -20.81
N PRO A 18 -11.26 11.37 -22.14
CA PRO A 18 -9.96 11.37 -22.76
C PRO A 18 -9.27 12.70 -22.44
N VAL A 19 -8.23 12.64 -21.60
CA VAL A 19 -7.30 13.75 -21.41
C VAL A 19 -6.16 13.50 -22.37
N ASP A 20 -5.83 14.48 -23.18
CA ASP A 20 -4.69 14.44 -24.09
C ASP A 20 -3.43 14.06 -23.30
N ILE A 21 -2.87 12.90 -23.62
CA ILE A 21 -1.67 12.37 -22.97
C ILE A 21 -0.48 13.06 -23.62
N GLU A 22 0.01 14.13 -23.00
CA GLU A 22 1.36 14.59 -23.30
C GLU A 22 2.37 13.67 -22.59
N VAL A 23 3.03 12.85 -23.38
CA VAL A 23 4.11 11.97 -22.93
C VAL A 23 5.32 12.82 -22.60
N TYR A 24 5.54 13.11 -21.33
CA TYR A 24 6.78 13.75 -20.88
C TYR A 24 7.87 12.68 -20.71
N VAL A 25 8.79 12.64 -21.67
CA VAL A 25 10.05 11.91 -21.51
C VAL A 25 10.85 12.62 -20.39
N VAL A 26 11.51 11.86 -19.53
CA VAL A 26 12.22 12.32 -18.33
C VAL A 26 13.25 13.46 -18.60
N ASN A 27 13.63 13.68 -19.85
CA ASN A 27 14.56 14.76 -20.26
C ASN A 27 13.91 16.15 -20.42
N ASP A 28 12.57 16.29 -20.43
CA ASP A 28 11.92 17.59 -20.71
C ASP A 28 11.42 18.32 -19.44
N ILE A 29 11.56 17.74 -18.26
CA ILE A 29 11.12 18.34 -16.99
C ILE A 29 11.99 19.56 -16.59
N VAL A 30 13.13 19.76 -17.23
CA VAL A 30 14.12 20.78 -16.84
C VAL A 30 13.91 22.16 -17.52
N ARG A 31 13.00 22.32 -18.49
CA ARG A 31 12.93 23.55 -19.32
C ARG A 31 11.71 24.45 -19.19
N ALA A 32 10.69 24.08 -18.47
CA ALA A 32 9.57 24.99 -18.23
C ALA A 32 9.74 25.66 -16.86
N GLY A 33 9.93 26.98 -16.84
CA GLY A 33 10.03 27.82 -15.63
C GLY A 33 8.72 27.91 -14.84
N CYS A 34 8.13 26.75 -14.54
CA CYS A 34 6.93 26.58 -13.72
C CYS A 34 7.33 25.78 -12.49
N MET A 35 6.81 26.14 -11.33
CA MET A 35 7.06 25.56 -10.00
C MET A 35 7.58 24.12 -10.06
N LYS A 36 8.82 23.87 -9.58
CA LYS A 36 9.44 22.54 -9.53
C LYS A 36 8.44 21.54 -8.94
N ARG A 37 7.92 20.65 -9.76
CA ARG A 37 7.17 19.50 -9.27
C ARG A 37 8.18 18.45 -8.84
N LEU A 38 7.99 17.91 -7.65
CA LEU A 38 8.76 16.79 -7.16
C LEU A 38 8.35 15.55 -7.95
N ALA A 39 9.25 14.91 -8.67
CA ALA A 39 9.03 13.59 -9.21
C ALA A 39 9.44 12.56 -8.13
N ALA A 40 8.51 11.76 -7.68
CA ALA A 40 8.73 10.76 -6.64
C ALA A 40 8.23 9.39 -7.07
N GLY A 41 8.59 8.34 -6.36
CA GLY A 41 8.13 7.02 -6.72
C GLY A 41 8.37 5.97 -5.64
N VAL A 42 7.79 4.81 -5.91
CA VAL A 42 7.88 3.60 -5.10
C VAL A 42 8.61 2.54 -5.90
N GLN A 43 9.72 2.04 -5.39
CA GLN A 43 10.37 0.85 -5.93
C GLN A 43 9.58 -0.38 -5.50
N VAL A 44 9.21 -1.21 -6.48
CA VAL A 44 8.39 -2.41 -6.24
C VAL A 44 9.26 -3.62 -5.94
N VAL A 45 9.00 -4.31 -4.83
CA VAL A 45 9.63 -5.60 -4.51
C VAL A 45 9.08 -6.68 -5.44
N PRO A 46 9.91 -7.43 -6.18
CA PRO A 46 9.44 -8.52 -7.01
C PRO A 46 8.81 -9.63 -6.15
N HIS A 47 7.61 -10.05 -6.49
CA HIS A 47 6.95 -11.16 -5.79
C HIS A 47 7.70 -12.48 -6.03
N ALA A 48 7.85 -13.30 -4.99
CA ALA A 48 8.53 -14.60 -5.08
C ALA A 48 7.84 -15.56 -6.07
N ASN A 49 6.51 -15.51 -6.17
CA ASN A 49 5.75 -16.30 -7.15
C ASN A 49 5.64 -15.52 -8.46
N ILE A 50 6.20 -16.10 -9.54
CA ILE A 50 6.24 -15.52 -10.87
C ILE A 50 4.83 -15.19 -11.45
N ARG A 51 3.82 -15.99 -11.08
CA ARG A 51 2.42 -15.77 -11.54
C ARG A 51 1.81 -14.47 -11.02
N TYR A 52 2.32 -13.94 -9.92
CA TYR A 52 1.81 -12.71 -9.32
C TYR A 52 2.62 -11.46 -9.68
N ARG A 53 3.80 -11.61 -10.30
CA ARG A 53 4.70 -10.48 -10.59
C ARG A 53 4.03 -9.40 -11.44
N ASP A 54 3.38 -9.81 -12.55
CA ASP A 54 2.73 -8.85 -13.45
C ASP A 54 1.47 -8.22 -12.81
N ALA A 55 0.72 -9.03 -12.07
CA ALA A 55 -0.44 -8.54 -11.34
C ALA A 55 -0.03 -7.58 -10.21
N GLN A 56 1.08 -7.85 -9.53
CA GLN A 56 1.58 -7.03 -8.43
C GLN A 56 1.87 -5.59 -8.85
N VAL A 57 2.50 -5.37 -10.01
CA VAL A 57 2.79 -4.01 -10.49
C VAL A 57 1.50 -3.25 -10.77
N LYS A 58 0.52 -3.89 -11.43
CA LYS A 58 -0.78 -3.26 -11.73
C LYS A 58 -1.59 -2.96 -10.46
N LEU A 59 -1.63 -3.91 -9.52
CA LEU A 59 -2.31 -3.73 -8.24
C LEU A 59 -1.63 -2.67 -7.39
N GLY A 60 -0.30 -2.66 -7.34
CA GLY A 60 0.47 -1.63 -6.65
C GLY A 60 0.25 -0.25 -7.26
N GLN A 61 0.12 -0.14 -8.58
CA GLN A 61 -0.22 1.13 -9.23
C GLN A 61 -1.63 1.61 -8.81
N ALA A 62 -2.61 0.72 -8.77
CA ALA A 62 -3.97 1.06 -8.32
C ALA A 62 -3.98 1.47 -6.83
N GLU A 63 -3.26 0.75 -5.98
CA GLU A 63 -3.07 1.12 -4.58
C GLU A 63 -2.44 2.51 -4.44
N LEU A 64 -1.34 2.78 -5.15
CA LEU A 64 -0.70 4.09 -5.13
C LEU A 64 -1.66 5.21 -5.53
N THR A 65 -2.48 4.97 -6.56
CA THR A 65 -3.52 5.92 -6.99
C THR A 65 -4.51 6.21 -5.86
N CYS A 66 -4.99 5.18 -5.15
CA CYS A 66 -5.89 5.35 -3.99
C CYS A 66 -5.22 6.18 -2.87
N LEU A 67 -3.96 5.89 -2.56
CA LEU A 67 -3.22 6.63 -1.52
C LEU A 67 -3.02 8.11 -1.91
N LEU A 68 -2.69 8.38 -3.17
CA LEU A 68 -2.54 9.75 -3.67
C LEU A 68 -3.87 10.52 -3.65
N CYS A 69 -4.98 9.88 -4.00
CA CYS A 69 -6.32 10.46 -3.89
C CYS A 69 -6.65 10.84 -2.44
N ALA A 70 -6.38 9.94 -1.48
CA ALA A 70 -6.60 10.22 -0.06
C ALA A 70 -5.79 11.41 0.46
N LEU A 71 -4.61 11.64 -0.13
CA LEU A 71 -3.74 12.77 0.17
C LEU A 71 -4.12 14.05 -0.60
N SER A 72 -5.16 14.03 -1.43
CA SER A 72 -5.50 15.12 -2.35
C SER A 72 -4.32 15.51 -3.27
N LEU A 73 -3.47 14.55 -3.59
CA LEU A 73 -2.37 14.71 -4.54
C LEU A 73 -2.81 14.30 -5.95
N PRO A 74 -2.12 14.78 -7.01
CA PRO A 74 -2.36 14.29 -8.37
C PRO A 74 -2.20 12.77 -8.43
N ALA A 75 -3.24 12.08 -8.89
CA ALA A 75 -3.30 10.61 -8.91
C ALA A 75 -2.75 10.00 -10.21
N GLU A 76 -2.08 10.79 -11.04
CA GLU A 76 -1.41 10.31 -12.24
C GLU A 76 -0.15 9.52 -11.86
N THR A 77 -0.19 8.22 -12.12
CA THR A 77 0.89 7.30 -11.80
C THR A 77 1.39 6.61 -13.06
N GLN A 78 2.70 6.37 -13.14
CA GLN A 78 3.33 5.70 -14.27
C GLN A 78 4.17 4.51 -13.79
N VAL A 79 4.18 3.44 -14.58
CA VAL A 79 5.11 2.33 -14.40
C VAL A 79 6.37 2.64 -15.20
N THR A 80 7.48 2.81 -14.51
CA THR A 80 8.77 3.15 -15.10
C THR A 80 9.83 2.12 -14.70
N THR A 81 10.77 1.81 -15.58
CA THR A 81 11.89 0.93 -15.23
C THR A 81 13.13 1.79 -14.98
N ILE A 82 13.67 1.71 -13.77
CA ILE A 82 14.86 2.44 -13.37
C ILE A 82 15.94 1.42 -12.95
N GLY A 83 17.08 1.43 -13.62
CA GLY A 83 18.13 0.45 -13.36
C GLY A 83 17.70 -1.01 -13.53
N GLY A 84 16.74 -1.29 -14.43
CA GLY A 84 16.19 -2.63 -14.64
C GLY A 84 15.11 -3.06 -13.63
N VAL A 85 14.74 -2.18 -12.69
CA VAL A 85 13.75 -2.46 -11.64
C VAL A 85 12.45 -1.69 -11.92
N PRO A 86 11.27 -2.34 -11.82
CA PRO A 86 10.00 -1.64 -11.97
C PRO A 86 9.78 -0.68 -10.80
N CYS A 87 9.40 0.55 -11.15
CA CYS A 87 9.08 1.61 -10.22
C CYS A 87 7.73 2.22 -10.59
N LEU A 88 6.96 2.62 -9.60
CA LEU A 88 5.74 3.39 -9.74
C LEU A 88 6.08 4.85 -9.48
N THR A 89 5.93 5.71 -10.47
CA THR A 89 6.29 7.13 -10.36
C THR A 89 5.07 8.03 -10.42
N PHE A 90 5.14 9.17 -9.75
CA PHE A 90 4.12 10.20 -9.73
C PHE A 90 4.75 11.58 -9.53
N SER A 91 3.96 12.63 -9.72
CA SER A 91 4.42 14.01 -9.53
C SER A 91 3.62 14.68 -8.41
N ALA A 92 4.29 15.40 -7.52
CA ALA A 92 3.69 16.19 -6.46
C ALA A 92 4.34 17.55 -6.33
N LYS A 93 3.67 18.52 -5.72
CA LYS A 93 4.28 19.82 -5.38
C LYS A 93 5.20 19.71 -4.16
N ALA A 94 4.78 18.92 -3.20
CA ALA A 94 5.52 18.60 -1.97
C ALA A 94 4.99 17.28 -1.41
N LEU A 95 5.78 16.62 -0.58
CA LEU A 95 5.40 15.44 0.19
C LEU A 95 5.63 15.75 1.68
N PRO A 96 4.60 16.22 2.39
CA PRO A 96 4.69 16.46 3.82
C PRO A 96 4.82 15.13 4.59
N PRO A 97 5.23 15.16 5.87
CA PRO A 97 5.51 13.94 6.66
C PRO A 97 4.33 12.95 6.69
N GLU A 98 3.09 13.44 6.81
CA GLU A 98 1.89 12.60 6.80
C GLU A 98 1.67 11.90 5.45
N ALA A 99 2.02 12.56 4.33
CA ALA A 99 1.98 11.94 3.02
C ALA A 99 3.06 10.86 2.90
N LEU A 100 4.27 11.12 3.36
CA LEU A 100 5.35 10.13 3.38
C LEU A 100 4.97 8.93 4.25
N ALA A 101 4.39 9.17 5.43
CA ALA A 101 3.95 8.11 6.32
C ALA A 101 2.87 7.22 5.66
N LEU A 102 1.87 7.80 4.98
CA LEU A 102 0.84 7.05 4.30
C LEU A 102 1.39 6.31 3.06
N LEU A 103 2.18 6.97 2.21
CA LEU A 103 2.82 6.33 1.06
C LEU A 103 3.79 5.23 1.49
N GLY A 104 4.41 5.39 2.65
CA GLY A 104 5.25 4.39 3.28
C GLY A 104 4.53 3.11 3.69
N THR A 105 3.19 3.06 3.71
CA THR A 105 2.42 1.83 3.95
C THR A 105 2.17 1.02 2.68
N HIS A 106 2.56 1.49 1.50
CA HIS A 106 2.30 0.82 0.22
C HIS A 106 2.76 -0.65 0.24
N SER A 107 1.88 -1.58 -0.15
CA SER A 107 2.04 -3.03 0.06
C SER A 107 3.24 -3.67 -0.63
N THR A 108 3.65 -3.11 -1.77
CA THR A 108 4.75 -3.66 -2.58
C THR A 108 6.02 -2.82 -2.51
N ARG A 109 6.05 -1.86 -1.62
CA ARG A 109 7.17 -0.93 -1.47
C ARG A 109 8.46 -1.64 -1.00
N LEU A 110 9.55 -1.39 -1.71
CA LEU A 110 10.91 -1.58 -1.19
C LEU A 110 11.46 -0.24 -0.66
N MET A 111 11.32 0.82 -1.44
CA MET A 111 11.85 2.14 -1.13
C MET A 111 10.93 3.22 -1.70
N LEU A 112 10.73 4.31 -0.95
CA LEU A 112 10.27 5.59 -1.48
C LEU A 112 11.47 6.40 -1.92
N PHE A 113 11.33 7.11 -3.03
CA PHE A 113 12.42 7.95 -3.55
C PHE A 113 11.89 9.21 -4.22
N GLU A 114 12.76 10.19 -4.31
CA GLU A 114 12.60 11.38 -5.14
C GLU A 114 13.59 11.30 -6.30
N CYS A 115 13.12 11.64 -7.50
CA CYS A 115 14.00 11.83 -8.65
C CYS A 115 14.62 13.23 -8.59
N VAL A 116 15.94 13.29 -8.54
CA VAL A 116 16.69 14.55 -8.56
C VAL A 116 17.39 14.73 -9.89
N ASP A 117 17.87 15.96 -10.14
CA ASP A 117 18.57 16.30 -11.38
C ASP A 117 19.73 15.33 -11.64
N GLY A 118 19.96 15.00 -12.91
CA GLY A 118 21.00 14.06 -13.33
C GLY A 118 20.60 12.58 -13.27
N GLY A 119 19.32 12.28 -13.07
CA GLY A 119 18.81 10.90 -13.05
C GLY A 119 19.12 10.15 -11.75
N LEU A 120 19.46 10.88 -10.69
CA LEU A 120 19.73 10.31 -9.38
C LEU A 120 18.42 10.08 -8.61
N LEU A 121 18.40 9.05 -7.76
CA LEU A 121 17.32 8.78 -6.83
C LEU A 121 17.78 9.12 -5.42
N ARG A 122 17.01 9.97 -4.74
CA ARG A 122 17.20 10.28 -3.33
C ARG A 122 16.20 9.48 -2.51
N PRO A 123 16.63 8.56 -1.63
CA PRO A 123 15.72 7.87 -0.71
C PRO A 123 14.95 8.88 0.14
N LEU A 124 13.67 8.60 0.36
CA LEU A 124 12.82 9.37 1.27
C LEU A 124 12.56 8.54 2.52
N ASP A 125 12.76 9.16 3.67
CA ASP A 125 12.37 8.58 4.95
C ASP A 125 10.88 8.83 5.18
N TRP A 126 10.12 7.76 5.41
CA TRP A 126 8.68 7.83 5.71
C TRP A 126 8.38 7.75 7.22
N GLY A 127 9.42 7.77 8.06
CA GLY A 127 9.27 7.84 9.52
C GLY A 127 8.66 6.58 10.16
N ARG A 128 8.54 5.47 9.42
CA ARG A 128 7.95 4.25 9.98
C ARG A 128 8.91 3.56 10.93
N THR A 129 8.53 3.52 12.19
CA THR A 129 9.06 2.52 13.12
C THR A 129 8.23 1.26 12.95
N ALA A 130 8.80 0.22 12.36
CA ALA A 130 8.13 -1.08 12.28
C ALA A 130 7.95 -1.60 13.71
N TYR A 131 6.70 -1.68 14.18
CA TYR A 131 6.40 -2.21 15.50
C TYR A 131 6.63 -3.72 15.59
N LEU A 132 6.36 -4.41 14.48
CA LEU A 132 6.60 -5.83 14.29
C LEU A 132 7.28 -6.07 12.94
N PRO A 133 8.15 -7.09 12.84
CA PRO A 133 8.82 -7.43 11.59
C PRO A 133 7.84 -7.75 10.45
N ASP A 134 8.27 -7.47 9.22
CA ASP A 134 7.44 -7.66 8.02
C ASP A 134 7.16 -9.15 7.71
N ASP A 135 7.91 -10.08 8.29
CA ASP A 135 7.75 -11.52 8.10
C ASP A 135 6.65 -12.16 8.96
N LEU A 136 6.13 -11.47 9.98
CA LEU A 136 5.08 -11.98 10.86
C LEU A 136 3.89 -12.56 10.08
N SER A 137 3.42 -11.87 9.06
CA SER A 137 2.30 -12.32 8.24
C SER A 137 2.70 -13.34 7.16
N GLU A 138 3.99 -13.60 6.94
CA GLU A 138 4.50 -14.49 5.89
C GLU A 138 4.87 -15.89 6.37
N ILE A 139 5.34 -16.02 7.62
CA ILE A 139 5.91 -17.29 8.13
C ILE A 139 4.83 -18.38 8.25
N LEU A 140 3.65 -18.07 8.81
CA LEU A 140 2.58 -19.06 8.94
C LEU A 140 2.00 -19.39 7.58
N LYS A 141 2.35 -20.58 7.07
CA LYS A 141 1.94 -21.08 5.75
C LYS A 141 0.86 -22.14 5.87
N TYR A 142 -0.23 -21.99 5.13
CA TYR A 142 -1.32 -22.96 5.07
C TYR A 142 -2.03 -22.92 3.72
N LYS A 143 -2.75 -24.00 3.40
CA LYS A 143 -3.54 -24.06 2.15
C LYS A 143 -4.70 -23.06 2.22
N GLY A 144 -4.85 -22.25 1.18
CA GLY A 144 -5.89 -21.23 1.13
C GLY A 144 -5.51 -19.89 1.75
N LYS A 145 -4.27 -19.73 2.24
CA LYS A 145 -3.79 -18.44 2.76
C LYS A 145 -3.89 -17.36 1.69
N THR A 146 -4.50 -16.25 2.04
CA THR A 146 -4.42 -15.02 1.25
C THR A 146 -3.01 -14.45 1.33
N SER A 147 -2.47 -13.97 0.23
CA SER A 147 -1.16 -13.31 0.21
C SER A 147 -1.14 -12.12 1.17
N ALA A 148 -0.12 -12.02 2.02
CA ALA A 148 0.03 -10.91 2.96
C ALA A 148 0.14 -9.56 2.20
N ALA A 149 0.87 -9.51 1.09
CA ALA A 149 0.95 -8.32 0.26
C ALA A 149 -0.41 -7.89 -0.30
N PHE A 150 -1.25 -8.85 -0.74
CA PHE A 150 -2.60 -8.56 -1.21
C PHE A 150 -3.50 -8.08 -0.06
N THR A 151 -3.43 -8.71 1.10
CA THR A 151 -4.15 -8.28 2.31
C THR A 151 -3.74 -6.86 2.72
N HIS A 152 -2.45 -6.56 2.63
CA HIS A 152 -1.91 -5.23 2.92
C HIS A 152 -2.48 -4.17 1.96
N MET A 153 -2.46 -4.47 0.66
CA MET A 153 -3.05 -3.60 -0.36
C MET A 153 -4.55 -3.35 -0.10
N MET A 154 -5.34 -4.39 0.17
CA MET A 154 -6.76 -4.23 0.48
C MET A 154 -6.98 -3.33 1.69
N MET A 155 -6.20 -3.52 2.75
CA MET A 155 -6.27 -2.70 3.96
C MET A 155 -5.92 -1.24 3.68
N ASN A 156 -4.86 -0.98 2.92
CA ASN A 156 -4.46 0.36 2.53
C ASN A 156 -5.52 1.05 1.66
N CYS A 157 -6.08 0.35 0.69
CA CYS A 157 -7.16 0.89 -0.14
C CYS A 157 -8.42 1.18 0.68
N ALA A 158 -8.80 0.29 1.59
CA ALA A 158 -9.95 0.52 2.48
C ALA A 158 -9.72 1.74 3.39
N ARG A 159 -8.53 1.86 3.97
CA ARG A 159 -8.13 3.03 4.76
C ARG A 159 -8.16 4.31 3.92
N ALA A 160 -7.56 4.30 2.74
CA ALA A 160 -7.49 5.45 1.84
C ALA A 160 -8.88 5.92 1.36
N ALA A 161 -9.83 5.00 1.21
CA ALA A 161 -11.21 5.29 0.80
C ALA A 161 -12.12 5.71 1.98
N SER A 162 -11.61 5.74 3.21
CA SER A 162 -12.38 6.07 4.42
C SER A 162 -12.00 7.45 4.97
N ASP A 163 -12.81 7.95 5.89
CA ASP A 163 -12.50 9.17 6.66
C ASP A 163 -11.29 9.00 7.60
N PHE A 164 -10.74 7.80 7.69
CA PHE A 164 -9.61 7.46 8.57
C PHE A 164 -8.25 7.44 7.86
N ALA A 165 -8.19 7.89 6.59
CA ALA A 165 -6.96 7.84 5.79
C ALA A 165 -5.75 8.45 6.52
N LEU A 166 -5.95 9.62 7.15
CA LEU A 166 -4.92 10.38 7.88
C LEU A 166 -5.14 10.39 9.41
N ALA A 167 -5.83 9.36 9.94
CA ALA A 167 -6.06 9.28 11.37
C ALA A 167 -4.73 9.13 12.13
N GLU A 168 -4.52 9.97 13.15
CA GLU A 168 -3.33 9.94 14.01
C GLU A 168 -3.38 8.80 15.04
N GLN A 169 -4.57 8.42 15.47
CA GLN A 169 -4.78 7.33 16.44
C GLN A 169 -4.71 5.97 15.77
N PRO A 170 -4.20 4.94 16.46
CA PRO A 170 -4.22 3.58 15.94
C PRO A 170 -5.65 3.13 15.59
N LEU A 171 -5.85 2.74 14.35
CA LEU A 171 -7.12 2.17 13.90
C LEU A 171 -7.30 0.77 14.46
N THR A 172 -8.56 0.34 14.59
CA THR A 172 -8.90 -1.06 14.91
C THR A 172 -9.53 -1.71 13.69
N VAL A 173 -8.89 -2.75 13.19
CA VAL A 173 -9.37 -3.56 12.06
C VAL A 173 -10.21 -4.71 12.62
N LEU A 174 -11.43 -4.89 12.10
CA LEU A 174 -12.27 -6.03 12.37
C LEU A 174 -12.26 -6.98 11.16
N ASP A 175 -11.82 -8.21 11.38
CA ASP A 175 -11.95 -9.30 10.40
C ASP A 175 -12.92 -10.37 10.97
N PRO A 176 -14.17 -10.43 10.46
CA PRO A 176 -15.19 -11.35 10.98
C PRO A 176 -15.07 -12.77 10.43
N MET A 177 -14.12 -13.05 9.54
CA MET A 177 -13.87 -14.38 8.92
C MET A 177 -12.37 -14.57 8.70
N CYS A 178 -11.61 -14.43 9.80
CA CYS A 178 -10.16 -14.24 9.73
C CYS A 178 -9.36 -15.51 9.41
N GLY A 179 -9.95 -16.70 9.48
CA GLY A 179 -9.21 -17.95 9.39
C GLY A 179 -8.04 -17.97 10.37
N LYS A 180 -6.81 -18.06 9.84
CA LYS A 180 -5.58 -18.01 10.66
C LYS A 180 -4.99 -16.60 10.78
N CYS A 181 -5.84 -15.58 10.78
CA CYS A 181 -5.53 -14.19 11.15
C CYS A 181 -4.50 -13.46 10.28
N THR A 182 -4.38 -13.74 8.97
CA THR A 182 -3.47 -12.99 8.10
C THR A 182 -3.76 -11.48 8.14
N THR A 183 -5.03 -11.07 8.09
CA THR A 183 -5.45 -9.67 8.20
C THR A 183 -5.04 -9.06 9.55
N GLY A 184 -5.23 -9.81 10.64
CA GLY A 184 -4.81 -9.37 11.98
C GLY A 184 -3.32 -9.12 12.07
N PHE A 185 -2.49 -10.01 11.54
CA PHE A 185 -1.03 -9.84 11.55
C PHE A 185 -0.60 -8.65 10.70
N VAL A 186 -1.19 -8.46 9.52
CA VAL A 186 -0.93 -7.28 8.67
C VAL A 186 -1.36 -5.99 9.37
N ALA A 187 -2.49 -5.97 10.10
CA ALA A 187 -2.91 -4.82 10.88
C ALA A 187 -1.87 -4.46 11.96
N LEU A 188 -1.42 -5.46 12.73
CA LEU A 188 -0.41 -5.28 13.77
C LEU A 188 0.93 -4.77 13.22
N GLN A 189 1.37 -5.28 12.06
CA GLN A 189 2.57 -4.79 11.38
C GLN A 189 2.46 -3.31 10.97
N ASN A 190 1.24 -2.84 10.72
CA ASN A 190 0.97 -1.42 10.39
C ASN A 190 0.65 -0.56 11.62
N GLY A 191 0.90 -1.06 12.83
CA GLY A 191 0.63 -0.31 14.07
C GLY A 191 -0.85 -0.13 14.37
N MET A 192 -1.72 -0.96 13.78
CA MET A 192 -3.16 -0.97 14.05
C MET A 192 -3.52 -2.05 15.06
N ASN A 193 -4.64 -1.89 15.73
CA ASN A 193 -5.24 -2.95 16.52
C ASN A 193 -6.02 -3.90 15.61
N ALA A 194 -6.20 -5.16 16.04
CA ALA A 194 -6.99 -6.14 15.30
C ALA A 194 -7.96 -6.86 16.20
N VAL A 195 -9.18 -7.06 15.69
CA VAL A 195 -10.19 -7.96 16.25
C VAL A 195 -10.49 -9.00 15.20
N CYS A 196 -10.14 -10.25 15.49
CA CYS A 196 -10.26 -11.37 14.56
C CYS A 196 -11.30 -12.34 15.08
N LEU A 197 -12.30 -12.66 14.26
CA LEU A 197 -13.35 -13.62 14.57
C LEU A 197 -13.35 -14.72 13.51
N ASP A 198 -13.62 -15.93 13.92
CA ASP A 198 -13.87 -17.05 13.01
C ASP A 198 -14.74 -18.10 13.71
N ILE A 199 -15.47 -18.88 12.91
CA ILE A 199 -16.24 -20.01 13.41
C ILE A 199 -15.33 -21.21 13.73
N ASP A 200 -14.18 -21.31 13.04
CA ASP A 200 -13.21 -22.39 13.26
C ASP A 200 -12.27 -22.06 14.42
N ARG A 201 -12.61 -22.61 15.59
CA ARG A 201 -11.81 -22.47 16.80
C ARG A 201 -10.38 -23.04 16.67
N LYS A 202 -10.18 -24.02 15.78
CA LYS A 202 -8.87 -24.63 15.58
C LYS A 202 -7.96 -23.65 14.87
N ASP A 203 -8.45 -22.98 13.84
CA ASP A 203 -7.67 -21.96 13.10
C ASP A 203 -7.32 -20.78 13.99
N LEU A 204 -8.27 -20.29 14.81
CA LEU A 204 -8.02 -19.25 15.80
C LEU A 204 -6.96 -19.65 16.82
N LYS A 205 -7.04 -20.87 17.34
CA LYS A 205 -6.04 -21.37 18.29
C LYS A 205 -4.65 -21.46 17.65
N GLU A 206 -4.55 -21.99 16.43
CA GLU A 206 -3.28 -22.10 15.71
C GLU A 206 -2.66 -20.72 15.45
N ALA A 207 -3.48 -19.72 15.11
CA ALA A 207 -3.04 -18.33 14.94
C ALA A 207 -2.53 -17.73 16.27
N ALA A 208 -3.26 -17.95 17.36
CA ALA A 208 -2.87 -17.45 18.69
C ALA A 208 -1.58 -18.11 19.18
N ASP A 209 -1.45 -19.42 19.03
CA ASP A 209 -0.25 -20.18 19.40
C ASP A 209 0.96 -19.71 18.55
N TYR A 210 0.76 -19.52 17.24
CA TYR A 210 1.79 -18.98 16.36
C TYR A 210 2.25 -17.58 16.82
N PHE A 211 1.32 -16.66 17.07
CA PHE A 211 1.66 -15.30 17.48
C PHE A 211 2.36 -15.26 18.83
N SER A 212 1.90 -16.06 19.80
CA SER A 212 2.52 -16.17 21.12
C SER A 212 3.96 -16.68 21.03
N ASN A 213 4.20 -17.69 20.18
CA ASN A 213 5.55 -18.22 19.93
C ASN A 213 6.44 -17.19 19.22
N TYR A 214 5.88 -16.47 18.24
CA TYR A 214 6.60 -15.45 17.48
C TYR A 214 7.13 -14.31 18.38
N LEU A 215 6.35 -13.93 19.41
CA LEU A 215 6.75 -12.87 20.36
C LEU A 215 7.79 -13.32 21.40
N GLN A 216 8.12 -14.63 21.48
CA GLN A 216 9.10 -15.15 22.43
C GLN A 216 10.52 -15.17 21.86
N PHE A 217 10.70 -14.92 20.57
CA PHE A 217 11.97 -14.81 19.87
C PHE A 217 12.35 -13.35 19.60
#